data_9d62213bbb0f4b76aa36f7644f2e2d4e
#
_entry.id   9d62213bbb0f4b76aa36f7644f2e2d4e
#
_cell.length_a   1.000
_cell.length_b   1.000
_cell.length_c   1.000
_cell.angle_alpha   90.00
_cell.angle_beta   90.00
_cell.angle_gamma   90.00
#
_symmetry.space_group_name_H-M   'P 1'
#
loop_
_entity.id
_entity.type
_entity.pdbx_description
1 polymer ?
#
loop_
_entity_poly.entity_id
_entity_poly.type
_entity_poly.pdbx_seq_one_letter_code
_entity_poly.pdbx_strand_id
1 'polypeptide(L)'
;YRTPTVGLISTGKEIISDLTAPLGESQIYNSNTPYLAAQLAGLQTRIMAHVPDEPALFKAALLDVNDDIIISTGAVSMGQWDFIPTTLRELGAEIVFHKVAQKPGKPILFARLPNGRYFFGLPGNPASCAVGLRFFVWPLIRALQGLPLEEKLTLPLANDYRKKGDFRHFLKAQIDWQNHQVQILNGQ
;
A
#
# COMPACT_ATOMS: atom_id res chain seq x y z
N TYR A 1 -0.67 6.34 -23.69
CA TYR A 1 -1.02 6.48 -22.28
C TYR A 1 -2.47 6.05 -22.08
N ARG A 2 -2.77 5.37 -21.00
CA ARG A 2 -4.13 4.92 -20.65
C ARG A 2 -4.36 4.98 -19.15
N THR A 3 -5.60 5.08 -18.72
CA THR A 3 -5.97 4.95 -17.32
C THR A 3 -5.84 3.47 -16.90
N PRO A 4 -4.97 3.14 -15.94
CA PRO A 4 -4.80 1.76 -15.49
C PRO A 4 -6.01 1.28 -14.68
N THR A 5 -6.27 -0.02 -14.72
CA THR A 5 -7.20 -0.71 -13.82
C THR A 5 -6.46 -1.20 -12.58
N VAL A 6 -7.16 -1.29 -11.44
CA VAL A 6 -6.56 -1.67 -10.15
C VAL A 6 -7.36 -2.78 -9.49
N GLY A 7 -6.71 -3.89 -9.17
CA GLY A 7 -7.25 -4.98 -8.36
C GLY A 7 -6.72 -4.92 -6.93
N LEU A 8 -7.61 -5.00 -5.94
CA LEU A 8 -7.27 -4.99 -4.52
C LEU A 8 -7.48 -6.37 -3.91
N ILE A 9 -6.44 -6.92 -3.29
CA ILE A 9 -6.47 -8.19 -2.54
C ILE A 9 -6.15 -7.88 -1.09
N SER A 10 -6.98 -8.33 -0.15
CA SER A 10 -6.62 -8.28 1.28
C SER A 10 -6.18 -9.66 1.76
N THR A 11 -5.16 -9.70 2.62
CA THR A 11 -4.70 -10.94 3.26
C THR A 11 -4.67 -10.77 4.77
N GLY A 12 -4.78 -11.88 5.49
CA GLY A 12 -4.74 -11.92 6.95
C GLY A 12 -5.94 -12.66 7.53
N LYS A 13 -5.69 -13.73 8.28
CA LYS A 13 -6.76 -14.51 8.94
C LYS A 13 -7.54 -13.72 10.00
N GLU A 14 -6.92 -12.64 10.51
CA GLU A 14 -7.53 -11.74 11.48
C GLU A 14 -8.49 -10.72 10.85
N ILE A 15 -8.48 -10.58 9.52
CA ILE A 15 -9.21 -9.53 8.82
C ILE A 15 -10.63 -9.96 8.49
N ILE A 16 -11.61 -9.20 8.94
CA ILE A 16 -13.04 -9.39 8.63
C ILE A 16 -13.50 -8.28 7.69
N SER A 17 -14.01 -8.66 6.53
CA SER A 17 -14.50 -7.70 5.52
C SER A 17 -15.99 -7.37 5.66
N ASP A 18 -16.76 -8.23 6.31
CA ASP A 18 -18.16 -7.95 6.65
C ASP A 18 -18.23 -7.09 7.92
N LEU A 19 -18.56 -5.82 7.76
CA LEU A 19 -18.67 -4.87 8.86
C LEU A 19 -19.87 -5.12 9.77
N THR A 20 -20.80 -5.99 9.38
CA THR A 20 -21.98 -6.36 10.19
C THR A 20 -21.73 -7.60 11.06
N ALA A 21 -20.71 -8.40 10.71
CA ALA A 21 -20.33 -9.56 11.49
C ALA A 21 -19.69 -9.16 12.83
N PRO A 22 -20.03 -9.81 13.93
CA PRO A 22 -19.35 -9.57 15.20
C PRO A 22 -17.88 -10.01 15.10
N LEU A 23 -16.98 -9.24 15.71
CA LEU A 23 -15.56 -9.62 15.78
C LEU A 23 -15.34 -10.72 16.79
N GLY A 24 -14.62 -11.76 16.41
CA GLY A 24 -14.05 -12.75 17.31
C GLY A 24 -12.79 -12.23 18.02
N GLU A 25 -12.26 -13.06 18.91
CA GLU A 25 -10.99 -12.76 19.58
C GLU A 25 -9.85 -12.63 18.53
N SER A 26 -9.07 -11.58 18.64
CA SER A 26 -7.96 -11.26 17.71
C SER A 26 -8.39 -10.92 16.27
N GLN A 27 -9.64 -10.62 16.00
CA GLN A 27 -10.12 -10.16 14.71
C GLN A 27 -10.24 -8.63 14.66
N ILE A 28 -10.05 -8.08 13.46
CA ILE A 28 -10.21 -6.66 13.18
C ILE A 28 -10.95 -6.45 11.85
N TYR A 29 -11.68 -5.36 11.73
CA TYR A 29 -12.31 -5.03 10.45
C TYR A 29 -11.29 -4.57 9.41
N ASN A 30 -11.55 -4.95 8.16
CA ASN A 30 -10.77 -4.51 7.00
C ASN A 30 -10.94 -3.01 6.78
N SER A 31 -9.96 -2.22 7.17
CA SER A 31 -9.95 -0.77 6.95
C SER A 31 -9.12 -0.37 5.73
N ASN A 32 -8.12 -1.17 5.34
CA ASN A 32 -7.20 -0.83 4.26
C ASN A 32 -7.88 -0.90 2.89
N THR A 33 -8.64 -1.96 2.60
CA THR A 33 -9.26 -2.13 1.29
C THR A 33 -10.29 -1.03 0.99
N PRO A 34 -11.23 -0.68 1.89
CA PRO A 34 -12.13 0.45 1.69
C PRO A 34 -11.40 1.79 1.52
N TYR A 35 -10.34 2.02 2.32
CA TYR A 35 -9.51 3.21 2.18
C TYR A 35 -8.86 3.30 0.80
N LEU A 36 -8.21 2.22 0.34
CA LEU A 36 -7.58 2.18 -0.98
C LEU A 36 -8.61 2.40 -2.10
N ALA A 37 -9.76 1.74 -2.03
CA ALA A 37 -10.83 1.89 -3.01
C ALA A 37 -11.33 3.33 -3.07
N ALA A 38 -11.54 3.98 -1.94
CA ALA A 38 -11.96 5.38 -1.86
C ALA A 38 -10.89 6.33 -2.44
N GLN A 39 -9.61 6.10 -2.13
CA GLN A 39 -8.52 6.92 -2.67
C GLN A 39 -8.31 6.74 -4.18
N LEU A 40 -8.68 5.59 -4.73
CA LEU A 40 -8.55 5.23 -6.14
C LEU A 40 -9.87 5.36 -6.92
N ALA A 41 -10.89 6.04 -6.35
CA ALA A 41 -12.24 6.13 -6.92
C ALA A 41 -12.29 6.78 -8.32
N GLY A 42 -11.26 7.55 -8.73
CA GLY A 42 -11.11 8.07 -10.10
C GLY A 42 -10.63 7.05 -11.13
N LEU A 43 -10.32 5.80 -10.71
CA LEU A 43 -9.87 4.71 -11.54
C LEU A 43 -10.88 3.56 -11.51
N GLN A 44 -10.80 2.68 -12.51
CA GLN A 44 -11.54 1.42 -12.46
C GLN A 44 -10.86 0.51 -11.43
N THR A 45 -11.38 0.54 -10.20
CA THR A 45 -10.85 -0.22 -9.06
C THR A 45 -11.81 -1.34 -8.68
N ARG A 46 -11.29 -2.56 -8.56
CA ARG A 46 -12.03 -3.75 -8.16
C ARG A 46 -11.53 -4.27 -6.83
N ILE A 47 -12.44 -4.48 -5.88
CA ILE A 47 -12.15 -5.21 -4.65
C ILE A 47 -12.30 -6.69 -4.96
N MET A 48 -11.21 -7.41 -4.90
CA MET A 48 -11.16 -8.86 -5.06
C MET A 48 -11.47 -9.56 -3.73
N ALA A 49 -11.43 -10.88 -3.74
CA ALA A 49 -11.67 -11.65 -2.53
C ALA A 49 -10.64 -11.35 -1.42
N HIS A 50 -11.11 -11.43 -0.18
CA HIS A 50 -10.22 -11.58 0.96
C HIS A 50 -9.62 -12.99 0.95
N VAL A 51 -8.30 -13.10 1.12
CA VAL A 51 -7.57 -14.36 1.05
C VAL A 51 -6.90 -14.63 2.41
N PRO A 52 -7.10 -15.79 3.00
CA PRO A 52 -6.32 -16.21 4.18
C PRO A 52 -4.81 -16.18 3.89
N ASP A 53 -3.97 -16.23 4.95
CA ASP A 53 -2.52 -16.30 4.82
C ASP A 53 -2.05 -17.68 4.32
N GLU A 54 -2.56 -18.09 3.18
CA GLU A 54 -2.28 -19.36 2.51
C GLU A 54 -1.68 -19.11 1.12
N PRO A 55 -0.43 -19.56 0.86
CA PRO A 55 0.25 -19.32 -0.41
C PRO A 55 -0.52 -19.78 -1.64
N ALA A 56 -1.16 -20.95 -1.56
CA ALA A 56 -1.91 -21.52 -2.68
C ALA A 56 -3.15 -20.69 -3.04
N LEU A 57 -3.91 -20.22 -2.04
CA LEU A 57 -5.08 -19.38 -2.25
C LEU A 57 -4.70 -18.00 -2.77
N PHE A 58 -3.62 -17.42 -2.23
CA PHE A 58 -3.10 -16.15 -2.72
C PHE A 58 -2.63 -16.25 -4.17
N LYS A 59 -1.92 -17.33 -4.52
CA LYS A 59 -1.48 -17.60 -5.89
C LYS A 59 -2.66 -17.73 -6.84
N ALA A 60 -3.72 -18.46 -6.46
CA ALA A 60 -4.93 -18.58 -7.26
C ALA A 60 -5.62 -17.21 -7.46
N ALA A 61 -5.80 -16.45 -6.37
CA ALA A 61 -6.38 -15.11 -6.44
C ALA A 61 -5.55 -14.17 -7.34
N LEU A 62 -4.22 -14.21 -7.24
CA LEU A 62 -3.35 -13.38 -8.07
C LEU A 62 -3.43 -13.72 -9.56
N LEU A 63 -3.63 -15.00 -9.90
CA LEU A 63 -3.79 -15.45 -11.29
C LEU A 63 -5.14 -15.06 -11.89
N ASP A 64 -6.18 -14.95 -11.07
CA ASP A 64 -7.52 -14.55 -11.48
C ASP A 64 -7.66 -13.02 -11.71
N VAL A 65 -6.77 -12.22 -11.13
CA VAL A 65 -6.77 -10.75 -11.33
C VAL A 65 -6.18 -10.41 -12.68
N ASN A 66 -6.91 -9.66 -13.50
CA ASN A 66 -6.47 -9.19 -14.81
C ASN A 66 -6.23 -7.67 -14.87
N ASP A 67 -6.17 -7.01 -13.74
CA ASP A 67 -5.92 -5.58 -13.64
C ASP A 67 -4.46 -5.22 -13.91
N ASP A 68 -4.22 -4.00 -14.39
CA ASP A 68 -2.87 -3.49 -14.70
C ASP A 68 -1.99 -3.38 -13.47
N ILE A 69 -2.60 -2.99 -12.35
CA ILE A 69 -1.95 -2.84 -11.05
C ILE A 69 -2.70 -3.71 -10.04
N ILE A 70 -1.98 -4.56 -9.37
CA ILE A 70 -2.51 -5.39 -8.28
C ILE A 70 -1.92 -4.88 -6.97
N ILE A 71 -2.77 -4.59 -6.00
CA ILE A 71 -2.34 -4.16 -4.67
C ILE A 71 -2.81 -5.19 -3.65
N SER A 72 -1.89 -5.80 -2.93
CA SER A 72 -2.24 -6.62 -1.76
C SER A 72 -1.95 -5.86 -0.46
N THR A 73 -2.77 -6.09 0.56
CA THR A 73 -2.55 -5.57 1.92
C THR A 73 -2.44 -6.72 2.90
N GLY A 74 -1.50 -6.65 3.82
CA GLY A 74 -1.19 -7.73 4.79
C GLY A 74 0.13 -8.43 4.45
N ALA A 75 0.29 -9.66 4.76
CA ALA A 75 1.37 -10.66 4.50
C ALA A 75 2.73 -10.23 3.87
N VAL A 76 3.11 -8.95 3.96
CA VAL A 76 4.43 -8.41 3.52
C VAL A 76 5.30 -7.98 4.70
N SER A 77 4.91 -8.34 5.93
CA SER A 77 5.67 -8.06 7.13
C SER A 77 6.77 -9.10 7.37
N MET A 78 7.70 -8.80 8.27
CA MET A 78 8.92 -9.60 8.50
C MET A 78 8.71 -10.90 9.30
N GLY A 79 7.54 -11.54 9.25
CA GLY A 79 7.26 -12.78 9.97
C GLY A 79 7.54 -14.06 9.17
N GLN A 80 7.44 -15.22 9.83
CA GLN A 80 7.48 -16.55 9.20
C GLN A 80 6.39 -16.77 8.12
N TRP A 81 5.44 -15.83 8.02
CA TRP A 81 4.29 -15.85 7.12
C TRP A 81 4.44 -14.93 5.90
N ASP A 82 5.65 -14.43 5.61
CA ASP A 82 5.94 -13.60 4.44
C ASP A 82 6.11 -14.47 3.18
N PHE A 83 5.01 -15.08 2.74
CA PHE A 83 5.00 -15.96 1.59
C PHE A 83 4.88 -15.21 0.24
N ILE A 84 4.44 -13.96 0.24
CA ILE A 84 4.19 -13.18 -0.98
C ILE A 84 5.42 -13.08 -1.87
N PRO A 85 6.62 -12.72 -1.39
CA PRO A 85 7.81 -12.64 -2.25
C PRO A 85 8.16 -13.99 -2.90
N THR A 86 7.98 -15.10 -2.19
CA THR A 86 8.23 -16.45 -2.70
C THR A 86 7.21 -16.80 -3.79
N THR A 87 5.92 -16.60 -3.53
CA THR A 87 4.85 -16.85 -4.51
C THR A 87 5.05 -16.03 -5.78
N LEU A 88 5.45 -14.76 -5.66
CA LEU A 88 5.73 -13.91 -6.82
C LEU A 88 6.88 -14.45 -7.67
N ARG A 89 7.98 -14.91 -7.04
CA ARG A 89 9.11 -15.51 -7.75
C ARG A 89 8.71 -16.81 -8.46
N GLU A 90 7.91 -17.66 -7.81
CA GLU A 90 7.37 -18.88 -8.43
C GLU A 90 6.51 -18.59 -9.67
N LEU A 91 5.85 -17.44 -9.70
CA LEU A 91 5.08 -16.96 -10.85
C LEU A 91 5.95 -16.24 -11.90
N GLY A 92 7.27 -16.21 -11.73
CA GLY A 92 8.20 -15.58 -12.64
C GLY A 92 8.23 -14.05 -12.54
N ALA A 93 7.74 -13.47 -11.45
CA ALA A 93 7.76 -12.02 -11.26
C ALA A 93 9.17 -11.51 -10.92
N GLU A 94 9.53 -10.36 -11.48
CA GLU A 94 10.72 -9.60 -11.12
C GLU A 94 10.40 -8.74 -9.88
N ILE A 95 10.99 -9.06 -8.73
CA ILE A 95 10.90 -8.20 -7.54
C ILE A 95 11.88 -7.04 -7.72
N VAL A 96 11.33 -5.85 -8.00
CA VAL A 96 12.13 -4.63 -8.21
C VAL A 96 12.69 -4.13 -6.88
N PHE A 97 11.87 -4.12 -5.84
CA PHE A 97 12.34 -3.90 -4.46
C PHE A 97 11.41 -4.56 -3.43
N HIS A 98 12.01 -4.91 -2.30
CA HIS A 98 11.34 -5.36 -1.09
C HIS A 98 12.06 -4.76 0.11
N LYS A 99 11.32 -4.04 0.94
CA LYS A 99 11.80 -3.23 2.06
C LYS A 99 12.53 -1.96 1.61
N VAL A 100 12.12 -0.86 2.20
CA VAL A 100 12.67 0.47 1.95
C VAL A 100 13.06 1.15 3.27
N ALA A 101 14.07 2.01 3.23
CA ALA A 101 14.59 2.70 4.42
C ALA A 101 13.67 3.88 4.82
N GLN A 102 12.43 3.56 5.22
CA GLN A 102 11.42 4.55 5.63
C GLN A 102 10.59 4.11 6.84
N LYS A 103 9.94 5.05 7.48
CA LYS A 103 8.99 4.87 8.59
C LYS A 103 7.82 5.89 8.44
N PRO A 104 6.55 5.40 8.44
CA PRO A 104 6.11 4.01 8.38
C PRO A 104 6.30 3.40 6.98
N GLY A 105 6.02 2.10 6.83
CA GLY A 105 5.97 1.44 5.53
C GLY A 105 7.28 0.77 5.08
N LYS A 106 8.21 0.44 6.00
CA LYS A 106 9.44 -0.28 5.66
C LYS A 106 9.22 -1.54 4.79
N PRO A 107 8.23 -2.44 5.04
CA PRO A 107 8.12 -3.70 4.31
C PRO A 107 7.38 -3.63 2.97
N ILE A 108 7.27 -2.47 2.35
CA ILE A 108 6.66 -2.34 1.01
C ILE A 108 7.43 -3.18 0.00
N LEU A 109 6.67 -3.88 -0.88
CA LEU A 109 7.18 -4.65 -1.98
C LEU A 109 6.63 -4.12 -3.31
N PHE A 110 7.47 -4.09 -4.33
CA PHE A 110 7.08 -3.81 -5.72
C PHE A 110 7.67 -4.85 -6.66
N ALA A 111 6.83 -5.38 -7.55
CA ALA A 111 7.23 -6.37 -8.53
C ALA A 111 6.58 -6.12 -9.89
N ARG A 112 7.22 -6.59 -10.96
CA ARG A 112 6.68 -6.72 -12.29
C ARG A 112 6.29 -8.17 -12.55
N LEU A 113 5.08 -8.41 -13.00
CA LEU A 113 4.61 -9.71 -13.39
C LEU A 113 5.01 -10.01 -14.86
N PRO A 114 5.17 -11.30 -15.26
CA PRO A 114 5.62 -11.65 -16.62
C PRO A 114 4.77 -11.10 -17.77
N ASN A 115 3.51 -10.83 -17.50
CA ASN A 115 2.54 -10.29 -18.47
C ASN A 115 2.52 -8.74 -18.53
N GLY A 116 3.51 -8.06 -17.97
CA GLY A 116 3.64 -6.60 -17.95
C GLY A 116 2.77 -5.87 -16.94
N ARG A 117 2.07 -6.59 -16.06
CA ARG A 117 1.31 -6.03 -14.95
C ARG A 117 2.22 -5.71 -13.77
N TYR A 118 1.73 -4.88 -12.85
CA TYR A 118 2.48 -4.45 -11.68
C TYR A 118 1.85 -4.96 -10.40
N PHE A 119 2.67 -5.30 -9.43
CA PHE A 119 2.22 -5.77 -8.12
C PHE A 119 2.83 -4.91 -7.01
N PHE A 120 1.99 -4.45 -6.08
CA PHE A 120 2.41 -3.83 -4.83
C PHE A 120 1.93 -4.65 -3.64
N GLY A 121 2.86 -5.02 -2.78
CA GLY A 121 2.55 -5.53 -1.44
C GLY A 121 2.65 -4.40 -0.42
N LEU A 122 1.53 -3.99 0.14
CA LEU A 122 1.46 -2.94 1.14
C LEU A 122 1.28 -3.55 2.54
N PRO A 123 1.91 -2.97 3.58
CA PRO A 123 1.78 -3.47 4.94
C PRO A 123 0.35 -3.40 5.46
N GLY A 124 -0.01 -4.31 6.39
CA GLY A 124 -1.31 -4.31 7.06
C GLY A 124 -1.59 -3.09 7.95
N ASN A 125 -0.54 -2.43 8.47
CA ASN A 125 -0.72 -1.19 9.23
C ASN A 125 -1.28 -0.07 8.36
N PRO A 126 -2.42 0.58 8.72
CA PRO A 126 -3.09 1.58 7.89
C PRO A 126 -2.22 2.79 7.51
N ALA A 127 -1.42 3.32 8.43
CA ALA A 127 -0.51 4.42 8.13
C ALA A 127 0.57 4.02 7.13
N SER A 128 1.08 2.79 7.21
CA SER A 128 2.04 2.24 6.27
C SER A 128 1.43 2.01 4.89
N CYS A 129 0.18 1.53 4.86
CA CYS A 129 -0.60 1.35 3.64
C CYS A 129 -0.82 2.68 2.93
N ALA A 130 -1.23 3.73 3.65
CA ALA A 130 -1.43 5.08 3.12
C ALA A 130 -0.14 5.68 2.53
N VAL A 131 0.99 5.51 3.22
CA VAL A 131 2.31 5.95 2.72
C VAL A 131 2.69 5.16 1.46
N GLY A 132 2.42 3.85 1.43
CA GLY A 132 2.66 3.00 0.26
C GLY A 132 1.85 3.45 -0.96
N LEU A 133 0.56 3.68 -0.78
CA LEU A 133 -0.30 4.22 -1.83
C LEU A 133 0.24 5.56 -2.35
N ARG A 134 0.47 6.51 -1.44
CA ARG A 134 0.81 7.90 -1.80
C ARG A 134 2.16 8.03 -2.52
N PHE A 135 3.18 7.31 -2.06
CA PHE A 135 4.55 7.53 -2.51
C PHE A 135 5.10 6.47 -3.46
N PHE A 136 4.35 5.37 -3.70
CA PHE A 136 4.78 4.32 -4.62
C PHE A 136 3.72 3.99 -5.66
N VAL A 137 2.46 3.79 -5.27
CA VAL A 137 1.40 3.42 -6.22
C VAL A 137 0.99 4.62 -7.08
N TRP A 138 0.71 5.76 -6.49
CA TRP A 138 0.32 6.97 -7.23
C TRP A 138 1.36 7.44 -8.24
N PRO A 139 2.67 7.48 -7.95
CA PRO A 139 3.69 7.79 -8.97
C PRO A 139 3.66 6.85 -10.17
N LEU A 140 3.43 5.55 -9.97
CA LEU A 140 3.27 4.60 -11.08
C LEU A 140 2.01 4.89 -11.89
N ILE A 141 0.86 5.12 -11.23
CA ILE A 141 -0.40 5.46 -11.91
C ILE A 141 -0.21 6.71 -12.78
N ARG A 142 0.39 7.77 -12.24
CA ARG A 142 0.69 9.00 -12.99
C ARG A 142 1.59 8.74 -14.19
N ALA A 143 2.63 7.94 -14.02
CA ALA A 143 3.54 7.57 -15.10
C ALA A 143 2.81 6.80 -16.22
N LEU A 144 1.94 5.85 -15.89
CA LEU A 144 1.12 5.11 -16.86
C LEU A 144 0.13 6.02 -17.60
N GLN A 145 -0.37 7.05 -16.95
CA GLN A 145 -1.25 8.07 -17.54
C GLN A 145 -0.47 9.13 -18.33
N GLY A 146 0.86 9.09 -18.34
CA GLY A 146 1.71 10.12 -18.99
C GLY A 146 1.71 11.47 -18.28
N LEU A 147 1.30 11.49 -17.02
CA LEU A 147 1.31 12.71 -16.22
C LEU A 147 2.70 12.97 -15.62
N PRO A 148 3.12 14.24 -15.50
CA PRO A 148 4.38 14.58 -14.87
C PRO A 148 4.39 14.17 -13.39
N LEU A 149 5.57 14.02 -12.82
CA LEU A 149 5.71 13.87 -11.36
C LEU A 149 5.11 15.10 -10.67
N GLU A 150 4.55 14.87 -9.50
CA GLU A 150 4.02 15.96 -8.68
C GLU A 150 5.13 16.88 -8.20
N GLU A 151 4.88 18.18 -8.24
CA GLU A 151 5.77 19.16 -7.65
C GLU A 151 5.77 19.06 -6.12
N LYS A 152 6.95 19.23 -5.54
CA LYS A 152 7.12 19.18 -4.10
C LYS A 152 6.83 20.55 -3.51
N LEU A 153 5.88 20.62 -2.60
CA LEU A 153 5.70 21.78 -1.75
C LEU A 153 6.67 21.69 -0.58
N THR A 154 7.48 22.71 -0.39
CA THR A 154 8.43 22.82 0.73
C THR A 154 8.04 24.02 1.58
N LEU A 155 7.77 23.78 2.86
CA LEU A 155 7.40 24.79 3.83
C LEU A 155 8.24 24.60 5.12
N PRO A 156 8.52 25.66 5.87
CA PRO A 156 9.18 25.56 7.17
C PRO A 156 8.29 24.82 8.17
N LEU A 157 8.91 24.15 9.14
CA LEU A 157 8.19 23.56 10.26
C LEU A 157 7.82 24.64 11.29
N ALA A 158 6.63 24.55 11.84
CA ALA A 158 6.17 25.43 12.92
C ALA A 158 6.95 25.20 14.22
N ASN A 159 7.42 23.97 14.44
CA ASN A 159 8.19 23.59 15.61
C ASN A 159 9.35 22.69 15.22
N ASP A 160 10.40 22.71 16.04
CA ASP A 160 11.56 21.86 15.84
C ASP A 160 11.18 20.37 15.85
N TYR A 161 11.73 19.64 14.90
CA TYR A 161 11.60 18.19 14.83
C TYR A 161 12.97 17.53 14.76
N ARG A 162 13.27 16.71 15.76
CA ARG A 162 14.50 15.92 15.78
C ARG A 162 14.25 14.50 15.27
N LYS A 163 14.66 14.24 14.04
CA LYS A 163 14.63 12.90 13.45
C LYS A 163 15.63 11.98 14.16
N LYS A 164 15.18 10.77 14.53
CA LYS A 164 16.07 9.72 15.07
C LYS A 164 16.33 8.66 13.99
N GLY A 165 17.61 8.30 13.82
CA GLY A 165 18.05 7.28 12.87
C GLY A 165 18.05 7.75 11.40
N ASP A 166 18.40 6.83 10.48
CA ASP A 166 18.67 7.13 9.07
C ASP A 166 17.46 6.97 8.14
N PHE A 167 16.39 6.38 8.63
CA PHE A 167 15.18 6.16 7.82
C PHE A 167 14.51 7.48 7.44
N ARG A 168 13.96 7.54 6.23
CA ARG A 168 13.05 8.62 5.85
C ARG A 168 11.79 8.54 6.71
N HIS A 169 11.40 9.65 7.34
CA HIS A 169 10.17 9.71 8.13
C HIS A 169 9.06 10.39 7.34
N PHE A 170 7.89 9.73 7.30
CA PHE A 170 6.65 10.32 6.84
C PHE A 170 5.78 10.61 8.07
N LEU A 171 5.46 11.85 8.26
CA LEU A 171 4.72 12.34 9.42
C LEU A 171 3.38 12.91 8.99
N LYS A 172 2.36 12.69 9.82
CA LYS A 172 1.10 13.41 9.65
C LYS A 172 1.32 14.87 10.02
N ALA A 173 0.87 15.75 9.17
CA ALA A 173 1.05 17.18 9.39
C ALA A 173 -0.15 17.96 8.84
N GLN A 174 -0.34 19.15 9.35
CA GLN A 174 -1.29 20.13 8.87
C GLN A 174 -0.56 21.34 8.31
N ILE A 175 -1.02 21.86 7.19
CA ILE A 175 -0.49 23.09 6.61
C ILE A 175 -1.24 24.27 7.22
N ASP A 176 -0.51 25.19 7.79
CA ASP A 176 -1.00 26.52 8.15
C ASP A 176 -0.74 27.46 6.97
N TRP A 177 -1.78 27.69 6.19
CA TRP A 177 -1.71 28.55 5.01
C TRP A 177 -1.57 30.04 5.35
N GLN A 178 -1.94 30.47 6.56
CA GLN A 178 -1.81 31.86 6.99
C GLN A 178 -0.36 32.22 7.28
N ASN A 179 0.36 31.31 7.94
CA ASN A 179 1.75 31.51 8.31
C ASN A 179 2.73 30.81 7.36
N HIS A 180 2.23 30.16 6.29
CA HIS A 180 3.02 29.40 5.33
C HIS A 180 3.97 28.39 5.98
N GLN A 181 3.48 27.60 6.94
CA GLN A 181 4.28 26.63 7.70
C GLN A 181 3.53 25.31 7.88
N VAL A 182 4.25 24.27 8.29
CA VAL A 182 3.73 22.93 8.55
C VAL A 182 3.83 22.62 10.03
N GLN A 183 2.70 22.22 10.62
CA GLN A 183 2.66 21.71 11.98
C GLN A 183 2.56 20.19 11.97
N ILE A 184 3.51 19.51 12.61
CA ILE A 184 3.48 18.07 12.79
C ILE A 184 2.40 17.75 13.82
N LEU A 185 1.49 16.81 13.44
CA LEU A 185 0.45 16.34 14.34
C LEU A 185 1.03 15.27 15.28
N ASN A 186 0.94 15.50 16.59
CA ASN A 186 1.29 14.53 17.62
C ASN A 186 0.21 13.44 17.66
N GLY A 187 0.59 12.20 17.50
CA GLY A 187 -0.28 11.04 17.57
C GLY A 187 0.06 10.05 16.46
N GLN A 188 0.55 8.89 16.87
CA GLN A 188 0.70 7.72 15.98
C GLN A 188 -0.65 7.05 15.78
#